data_6d51b1a4487223bc9e37927e03ad357f
#
_entry.id   6d51b1a4487223bc9e37927e03ad357f
#
_cell.length_a   1.000
_cell.length_b   1.000
_cell.length_c   1.000
_cell.angle_alpha   90.00
_cell.angle_beta   90.00
_cell.angle_gamma   90.00
#
_symmetry.space_group_name_H-M   'P 1'
#
loop_
_entity.id
_entity.type
_entity.pdbx_description
1 polymer ?
#
loop_
_entity_poly.entity_id
_entity_poly.type
_entity_poly.pdbx_seq_one_letter_code
_entity_poly.pdbx_strand_id
1 'polypeptide(L)'
;VPSNESDSEPERDGKDGGESDERLASAIRAVLEGVGAEISASFPGITRLGGQIVAALYLADGPRSMDALAEELGRSKSNIFTNLKALEGAGIVERRRVAGMRHDTFALTGPYPDVIIGAYLGRLRRVVADKRKLTQRALTLLGDASGSQADSLRRRLLDLQRKYELFGRMFSLFGTAIDGPVDLEALLSSIPGKTLEMFVDMARMTLGKLSRSGESVADSKDEP
;
A
#
# COMPACT_ATOMS: atom_id res chain seq x y z
N VAL A 1 18.73 50.81 57.43
CA VAL A 1 19.03 49.44 56.90
C VAL A 1 17.81 48.95 56.21
N PRO A 2 17.77 48.77 54.85
CA PRO A 2 16.71 48.03 54.21
C PRO A 2 17.19 46.60 53.96
N SER A 3 16.32 45.65 54.33
CA SER A 3 16.47 44.23 54.14
C SER A 3 16.28 43.88 52.67
N ASN A 4 17.25 43.11 52.17
CA ASN A 4 17.24 42.60 50.83
C ASN A 4 16.49 41.21 50.85
N GLU A 5 15.25 41.18 50.41
CA GLU A 5 14.52 39.93 50.11
C GLU A 5 14.89 39.53 48.71
N SER A 6 15.73 38.50 48.58
CA SER A 6 15.98 37.79 47.32
C SER A 6 14.83 36.83 47.06
N ASP A 7 13.91 37.21 46.20
CA ASP A 7 12.93 36.32 45.56
C ASP A 7 13.66 35.35 44.66
N SER A 8 13.79 34.12 45.12
CA SER A 8 14.19 33.00 44.31
C SER A 8 12.97 32.54 43.52
N GLU A 9 12.93 32.86 42.22
CA GLU A 9 12.00 32.22 41.26
C GLU A 9 12.24 30.70 41.22
N PRO A 10 11.18 29.88 41.28
CA PRO A 10 11.35 28.45 41.19
C PRO A 10 11.67 28.03 39.75
N GLU A 11 12.76 27.30 39.58
CA GLU A 11 13.10 26.54 38.36
C GLU A 11 11.93 25.62 37.95
N ARG A 12 11.08 26.05 37.03
CA ARG A 12 9.99 25.27 36.42
C ARG A 12 10.33 24.68 35.04
N ASP A 13 11.55 24.92 34.53
CA ASP A 13 11.89 24.67 33.12
C ASP A 13 12.41 23.24 32.82
N GLY A 14 12.73 22.46 33.82
CA GLY A 14 13.36 21.13 33.59
C GLY A 14 12.39 19.93 33.45
N LYS A 15 11.15 20.03 33.89
CA LYS A 15 10.20 18.88 33.86
C LYS A 15 9.36 18.80 32.58
N ASP A 16 9.09 19.92 31.93
CA ASP A 16 8.23 20.00 30.76
C ASP A 16 8.90 19.46 29.48
N GLY A 17 10.22 19.65 29.36
CA GLY A 17 11.00 19.13 28.22
C GLY A 17 11.04 17.60 28.15
N GLY A 18 11.26 16.96 29.30
CA GLY A 18 11.35 15.49 29.34
C GLY A 18 10.03 14.78 29.02
N GLU A 19 8.90 15.33 29.48
CA GLU A 19 7.58 14.79 29.19
C GLU A 19 7.19 14.99 27.70
N SER A 20 7.57 16.12 27.11
CA SER A 20 7.39 16.41 25.68
C SER A 20 8.18 15.43 24.81
N ASP A 21 9.45 15.17 25.14
CA ASP A 21 10.32 14.26 24.40
C ASP A 21 9.81 12.80 24.48
N GLU A 22 9.31 12.39 25.65
CA GLU A 22 8.74 11.05 25.82
C GLU A 22 7.44 10.86 25.01
N ARG A 23 6.59 11.87 24.97
CA ARG A 23 5.38 11.89 24.13
C ARG A 23 5.71 11.81 22.65
N LEU A 24 6.72 12.57 22.19
CA LEU A 24 7.20 12.53 20.80
C LEU A 24 7.74 11.14 20.45
N ALA A 25 8.61 10.57 21.26
CA ALA A 25 9.16 9.24 21.06
C ALA A 25 8.06 8.16 21.01
N SER A 26 7.04 8.30 21.85
CA SER A 26 5.88 7.39 21.85
C SER A 26 5.04 7.52 20.58
N ALA A 27 4.83 8.74 20.07
CA ALA A 27 4.12 8.99 18.82
C ALA A 27 4.88 8.41 17.62
N ILE A 28 6.18 8.64 17.52
CA ILE A 28 7.05 8.07 16.49
C ILE A 28 6.96 6.54 16.50
N ARG A 29 7.07 5.93 17.68
CA ARG A 29 6.97 4.47 17.83
C ARG A 29 5.61 3.94 17.36
N ALA A 30 4.53 4.63 17.70
CA ALA A 30 3.18 4.26 17.27
C ALA A 30 3.05 4.27 15.74
N VAL A 31 3.62 5.27 15.06
CA VAL A 31 3.63 5.35 13.59
C VAL A 31 4.47 4.23 12.98
N LEU A 32 5.70 3.98 13.49
CA LEU A 32 6.57 2.90 13.01
C LEU A 32 5.89 1.52 13.14
N GLU A 33 5.24 1.26 14.26
CA GLU A 33 4.57 -0.01 14.52
C GLU A 33 3.28 -0.16 13.70
N GLY A 34 2.46 0.89 13.62
CA GLY A 34 1.20 0.91 12.87
C GLY A 34 1.42 0.69 11.38
N VAL A 35 2.28 1.51 10.76
CA VAL A 35 2.62 1.39 9.33
C VAL A 35 3.34 0.07 9.05
N GLY A 36 4.20 -0.39 9.97
CA GLY A 36 4.86 -1.69 9.88
C GLY A 36 3.88 -2.85 9.79
N ALA A 37 2.86 -2.84 10.65
CA ALA A 37 1.82 -3.87 10.67
C ALA A 37 0.92 -3.80 9.42
N GLU A 38 0.48 -2.61 9.03
CA GLU A 38 -0.39 -2.39 7.88
C GLU A 38 0.26 -2.84 6.57
N ILE A 39 1.47 -2.37 6.28
CA ILE A 39 2.16 -2.70 5.03
C ILE A 39 2.46 -4.20 4.96
N SER A 40 2.89 -4.83 6.05
CA SER A 40 3.16 -6.27 6.05
C SER A 40 1.91 -7.12 5.85
N ALA A 41 0.76 -6.67 6.34
CA ALA A 41 -0.52 -7.35 6.10
C ALA A 41 -1.00 -7.19 4.65
N SER A 42 -0.68 -6.06 4.04
CA SER A 42 -1.21 -5.67 2.73
C SER A 42 -0.30 -6.07 1.56
N PHE A 43 1.03 -6.17 1.76
CA PHE A 43 2.00 -6.48 0.71
C PHE A 43 2.69 -7.82 0.93
N PRO A 44 2.30 -8.90 0.22
CA PRO A 44 3.05 -10.15 0.24
C PRO A 44 4.51 -9.93 -0.17
N GLY A 45 5.43 -10.39 0.67
CA GLY A 45 6.86 -10.25 0.46
C GLY A 45 7.51 -9.03 1.11
N ILE A 46 6.71 -8.11 1.69
CA ILE A 46 7.21 -7.04 2.55
C ILE A 46 6.96 -7.43 4.00
N THR A 47 8.01 -7.41 4.80
CA THR A 47 7.94 -7.74 6.22
C THR A 47 7.49 -6.54 7.06
N ARG A 48 7.17 -6.77 8.34
CA ARG A 48 6.90 -5.68 9.30
C ARG A 48 8.06 -4.68 9.37
N LEU A 49 9.31 -5.16 9.33
CA LEU A 49 10.48 -4.29 9.27
C LEU A 49 10.51 -3.45 7.99
N GLY A 50 10.12 -4.03 6.85
CA GLY A 50 9.97 -3.26 5.61
C GLY A 50 8.98 -2.10 5.76
N GLY A 51 7.83 -2.34 6.38
CA GLY A 51 6.88 -1.28 6.69
C GLY A 51 7.41 -0.24 7.69
N GLN A 52 8.18 -0.66 8.71
CA GLN A 52 8.86 0.26 9.63
C GLN A 52 9.89 1.14 8.91
N ILE A 53 10.62 0.59 7.92
CA ILE A 53 11.53 1.39 7.07
C ILE A 53 10.75 2.45 6.27
N VAL A 54 9.60 2.10 5.71
CA VAL A 54 8.74 3.09 5.02
C VAL A 54 8.34 4.21 5.98
N ALA A 55 7.90 3.88 7.18
CA ALA A 55 7.53 4.87 8.19
C ALA A 55 8.72 5.75 8.61
N ALA A 56 9.90 5.17 8.83
CA ALA A 56 11.13 5.90 9.16
C ALA A 56 11.53 6.88 8.04
N LEU A 57 11.41 6.45 6.77
CA LEU A 57 11.67 7.32 5.61
C LEU A 57 10.62 8.41 5.45
N TYR A 58 9.36 8.14 5.81
CA TYR A 58 8.29 9.13 5.80
C TYR A 58 8.48 10.21 6.87
N LEU A 59 8.89 9.80 8.07
CA LEU A 59 9.10 10.72 9.20
C LEU A 59 10.42 11.51 9.10
N ALA A 60 11.29 11.13 8.16
CA ALA A 60 12.59 11.79 7.98
C ALA A 60 12.48 13.04 7.09
N ASP A 61 13.24 14.08 7.43
CA ASP A 61 13.34 15.32 6.63
C ASP A 61 14.08 15.13 5.29
N GLY A 62 14.54 13.93 4.98
CA GLY A 62 15.29 13.66 3.75
C GLY A 62 15.75 12.19 3.64
N PRO A 63 16.54 11.89 2.58
CA PRO A 63 17.05 10.55 2.36
C PRO A 63 17.89 10.02 3.52
N ARG A 64 17.73 8.74 3.89
CA ARG A 64 18.45 8.08 4.98
C ARG A 64 19.45 7.05 4.45
N SER A 65 20.61 6.94 5.10
CA SER A 65 21.55 5.86 4.84
C SER A 65 21.05 4.55 5.46
N MET A 66 21.57 3.43 4.95
CA MET A 66 21.29 2.11 5.55
C MET A 66 21.75 2.03 7.00
N ASP A 67 22.84 2.71 7.34
CA ASP A 67 23.39 2.73 8.70
C ASP A 67 22.47 3.48 9.65
N ALA A 68 21.99 4.66 9.24
CA ALA A 68 21.03 5.43 10.02
C ALA A 68 19.73 4.65 10.27
N LEU A 69 19.19 3.96 9.25
CA LEU A 69 18.01 3.11 9.40
C LEU A 69 18.25 1.91 10.33
N ALA A 70 19.46 1.32 10.28
CA ALA A 70 19.83 0.21 11.15
C ALA A 70 19.91 0.64 12.61
N GLU A 71 20.48 1.80 12.88
CA GLU A 71 20.57 2.40 14.21
C GLU A 71 19.18 2.79 14.74
N GLU A 72 18.40 3.55 13.98
CA GLU A 72 17.07 4.04 14.35
C GLU A 72 16.10 2.89 14.68
N LEU A 73 16.11 1.83 13.86
CA LEU A 73 15.20 0.69 14.03
C LEU A 73 15.77 -0.42 14.91
N GLY A 74 17.01 -0.30 15.42
CA GLY A 74 17.66 -1.31 16.25
C GLY A 74 17.81 -2.65 15.53
N ARG A 75 18.16 -2.65 14.23
CA ARG A 75 18.26 -3.84 13.39
C ARG A 75 19.62 -3.95 12.70
N SER A 76 20.02 -5.19 12.36
CA SER A 76 21.27 -5.39 11.62
C SER A 76 21.19 -4.82 10.21
N LYS A 77 22.32 -4.34 9.70
CA LYS A 77 22.45 -3.82 8.31
C LYS A 77 21.96 -4.85 7.26
N SER A 78 22.21 -6.14 7.48
CA SER A 78 21.77 -7.21 6.59
C SER A 78 20.23 -7.28 6.52
N ASN A 79 19.54 -7.15 7.68
CA ASN A 79 18.08 -7.14 7.70
C ASN A 79 17.53 -5.89 7.02
N ILE A 80 18.13 -4.73 7.25
CA ILE A 80 17.75 -3.48 6.57
C ILE A 80 17.95 -3.63 5.05
N PHE A 81 19.11 -4.13 4.60
CA PHE A 81 19.41 -4.32 3.19
C PHE A 81 18.38 -5.22 2.48
N THR A 82 18.05 -6.35 3.10
CA THR A 82 17.07 -7.28 2.54
C THR A 82 15.69 -6.63 2.35
N ASN A 83 15.25 -5.86 3.34
CA ASN A 83 13.98 -5.15 3.26
C ASN A 83 14.00 -3.98 2.27
N LEU A 84 15.09 -3.19 2.22
CA LEU A 84 15.26 -2.15 1.21
C LEU A 84 15.18 -2.72 -0.22
N LYS A 85 15.81 -3.87 -0.47
CA LYS A 85 15.72 -4.59 -1.76
C LYS A 85 14.29 -4.96 -2.13
N ALA A 86 13.51 -5.45 -1.16
CA ALA A 86 12.10 -5.78 -1.38
C ALA A 86 11.27 -4.52 -1.68
N LEU A 87 11.52 -3.42 -0.98
CA LEU A 87 10.86 -2.13 -1.18
C LEU A 87 11.23 -1.47 -2.51
N GLU A 88 12.52 -1.54 -2.93
CA GLU A 88 12.96 -1.13 -4.26
C GLU A 88 12.24 -1.94 -5.36
N GLY A 89 12.19 -3.27 -5.20
CA GLY A 89 11.47 -4.15 -6.14
C GLY A 89 9.97 -3.90 -6.22
N ALA A 90 9.36 -3.40 -5.16
CA ALA A 90 7.97 -2.98 -5.12
C ALA A 90 7.74 -1.56 -5.71
N GLY A 91 8.82 -0.78 -5.93
CA GLY A 91 8.74 0.59 -6.41
C GLY A 91 8.35 1.61 -5.31
N ILE A 92 8.49 1.25 -4.05
CA ILE A 92 8.15 2.10 -2.90
C ILE A 92 9.32 2.98 -2.49
N VAL A 93 10.54 2.44 -2.58
CA VAL A 93 11.79 3.11 -2.18
C VAL A 93 12.70 3.20 -3.39
N GLU A 94 13.41 4.30 -3.51
CA GLU A 94 14.51 4.49 -4.46
C GLU A 94 15.84 4.66 -3.73
N ARG A 95 16.89 4.15 -4.37
CA ARG A 95 18.26 4.37 -3.96
C ARG A 95 18.79 5.60 -4.63
N ARG A 96 19.35 6.51 -3.84
CA ARG A 96 19.99 7.74 -4.33
C ARG A 96 21.48 7.71 -4.03
N ARG A 97 22.28 8.03 -5.03
CA ARG A 97 23.72 8.21 -4.88
C ARG A 97 24.03 9.69 -4.86
N VAL A 98 24.49 10.20 -3.74
CA VAL A 98 24.86 11.60 -3.62
C VAL A 98 26.34 11.73 -3.97
N ALA A 99 26.67 12.64 -4.91
CA ALA A 99 28.05 12.91 -5.29
C ALA A 99 28.86 13.38 -4.06
N GLY A 100 30.01 12.74 -3.84
CA GLY A 100 30.87 13.04 -2.67
C GLY A 100 30.55 12.20 -1.42
N MET A 101 29.44 11.47 -1.37
CA MET A 101 29.18 10.52 -0.29
C MET A 101 29.61 9.09 -0.67
N ARG A 102 30.24 8.37 0.29
CA ARG A 102 30.67 6.98 0.11
C ARG A 102 29.53 5.95 0.20
N HIS A 103 28.37 6.39 0.66
CA HIS A 103 27.23 5.51 0.97
C HIS A 103 26.00 5.91 0.16
N ASP A 104 25.25 4.91 -0.30
CA ASP A 104 23.95 5.11 -0.89
C ASP A 104 22.95 5.57 0.18
N THR A 105 22.02 6.43 -0.21
CA THR A 105 20.89 6.85 0.62
C THR A 105 19.59 6.35 0.00
N PHE A 106 18.54 6.27 0.79
CA PHE A 106 17.24 5.75 0.41
C PHE A 106 16.16 6.77 0.74
N ALA A 107 15.18 6.89 -0.15
CA ALA A 107 14.02 7.74 0.02
C ALA A 107 12.77 7.04 -0.53
N LEU A 108 11.59 7.51 -0.14
CA LEU A 108 10.35 7.10 -0.80
C LEU A 108 10.33 7.65 -2.25
N THR A 109 9.77 6.89 -3.19
CA THR A 109 9.64 7.31 -4.59
C THR A 109 8.59 8.39 -4.81
N GLY A 110 7.77 8.67 -3.79
CA GLY A 110 6.74 9.71 -3.79
C GLY A 110 6.22 10.00 -2.39
N PRO A 111 5.27 10.93 -2.25
CA PRO A 111 4.67 11.23 -0.96
C PRO A 111 3.94 10.01 -0.36
N TYR A 112 3.93 9.91 0.95
CA TYR A 112 3.12 8.94 1.68
C TYR A 112 1.72 9.59 1.94
N PRO A 113 0.60 8.89 1.79
CA PRO A 113 0.45 7.45 1.47
C PRO A 113 0.44 7.10 -0.03
N ASP A 114 0.55 8.07 -0.93
CA ASP A 114 0.37 7.93 -2.38
C ASP A 114 1.28 6.87 -3.00
N VAL A 115 2.54 6.83 -2.56
CA VAL A 115 3.53 5.84 -3.00
C VAL A 115 3.08 4.40 -2.70
N ILE A 116 2.42 4.17 -1.57
CA ILE A 116 1.92 2.86 -1.18
C ILE A 116 0.72 2.46 -2.05
N ILE A 117 -0.20 3.38 -2.27
CA ILE A 117 -1.38 3.14 -3.11
C ILE A 117 -0.95 2.91 -4.56
N GLY A 118 0.00 3.70 -5.08
CA GLY A 118 0.58 3.51 -6.40
C GLY A 118 1.22 2.14 -6.57
N ALA A 119 2.02 1.70 -5.61
CA ALA A 119 2.64 0.38 -5.59
C ALA A 119 1.59 -0.75 -5.58
N TYR A 120 0.49 -0.56 -4.84
CA TYR A 120 -0.65 -1.48 -4.79
C TYR A 120 -1.33 -1.62 -6.14
N LEU A 121 -1.69 -0.51 -6.77
CA LEU A 121 -2.33 -0.48 -8.08
C LEU A 121 -1.43 -1.08 -9.16
N GLY A 122 -0.15 -0.74 -9.16
CA GLY A 122 0.85 -1.30 -10.06
C GLY A 122 0.99 -2.83 -9.90
N ARG A 123 0.97 -3.33 -8.66
CA ARG A 123 0.96 -4.77 -8.39
C ARG A 123 -0.30 -5.44 -8.94
N LEU A 124 -1.48 -4.89 -8.66
CA LEU A 124 -2.75 -5.45 -9.11
C LEU A 124 -2.81 -5.51 -10.65
N ARG A 125 -2.34 -4.46 -11.32
CA ARG A 125 -2.21 -4.41 -12.78
C ARG A 125 -1.33 -5.55 -13.32
N ARG A 126 -0.15 -5.79 -12.69
CA ARG A 126 0.73 -6.92 -13.06
C ARG A 126 0.03 -8.27 -12.88
N VAL A 127 -0.64 -8.48 -11.74
CA VAL A 127 -1.41 -9.73 -11.49
C VAL A 127 -2.45 -9.97 -12.57
N VAL A 128 -3.23 -8.95 -12.94
CA VAL A 128 -4.24 -9.05 -14.00
C VAL A 128 -3.58 -9.40 -15.35
N ALA A 129 -2.47 -8.74 -15.70
CA ALA A 129 -1.74 -9.01 -16.94
C ALA A 129 -1.21 -10.45 -17.00
N ASP A 130 -0.64 -10.95 -15.90
CA ASP A 130 -0.10 -12.30 -15.83
C ASP A 130 -1.21 -13.36 -15.91
N LYS A 131 -2.37 -13.11 -15.27
CA LYS A 131 -3.52 -13.99 -15.37
C LYS A 131 -4.12 -14.03 -16.79
N ARG A 132 -4.12 -12.89 -17.50
CA ARG A 132 -4.50 -12.86 -18.92
C ARG A 132 -3.57 -13.72 -19.77
N LYS A 133 -2.24 -13.59 -19.60
CA LYS A 133 -1.24 -14.40 -20.30
C LYS A 133 -1.43 -15.90 -20.00
N LEU A 134 -1.63 -16.25 -18.72
CA LEU A 134 -1.89 -17.63 -18.31
C LEU A 134 -3.15 -18.21 -18.99
N THR A 135 -4.23 -17.47 -18.98
CA THR A 135 -5.51 -17.89 -19.59
C THR A 135 -5.36 -18.08 -21.10
N GLN A 136 -4.70 -17.15 -21.77
CA GLN A 136 -4.38 -17.23 -23.20
C GLN A 136 -3.56 -18.48 -23.52
N ARG A 137 -2.50 -18.73 -22.74
CA ARG A 137 -1.67 -19.93 -22.91
C ARG A 137 -2.47 -21.21 -22.70
N ALA A 138 -3.35 -21.25 -21.69
CA ALA A 138 -4.20 -22.43 -21.45
C ALA A 138 -5.16 -22.70 -22.60
N LEU A 139 -5.76 -21.65 -23.20
CA LEU A 139 -6.61 -21.77 -24.38
C LEU A 139 -5.83 -22.27 -25.61
N THR A 140 -4.61 -21.77 -25.82
CA THR A 140 -3.72 -22.24 -26.89
C THR A 140 -3.36 -23.71 -26.73
N LEU A 141 -3.04 -24.14 -25.50
CA LEU A 141 -2.73 -25.54 -25.20
C LEU A 141 -3.96 -26.48 -25.39
N LEU A 142 -5.16 -25.97 -25.08
CA LEU A 142 -6.39 -26.72 -25.27
C LEU A 142 -6.69 -26.94 -26.75
N GLY A 143 -6.29 -26.00 -27.62
CA GLY A 143 -6.44 -26.11 -29.08
C GLY A 143 -7.83 -26.56 -29.49
N ASP A 144 -7.88 -27.57 -30.39
CA ASP A 144 -9.12 -28.16 -30.93
C ASP A 144 -9.60 -29.40 -30.13
N ALA A 145 -9.09 -29.60 -28.90
CA ALA A 145 -9.55 -30.69 -28.06
C ALA A 145 -11.08 -30.64 -27.88
N SER A 146 -11.74 -31.80 -28.06
CA SER A 146 -13.20 -31.95 -28.04
C SER A 146 -13.66 -32.86 -26.91
N GLY A 147 -14.95 -32.79 -26.59
CA GLY A 147 -15.60 -33.57 -25.54
C GLY A 147 -16.04 -32.70 -24.37
N SER A 148 -16.95 -33.21 -23.56
CA SER A 148 -17.64 -32.44 -22.50
C SER A 148 -16.71 -31.74 -21.51
N GLN A 149 -15.58 -32.37 -21.18
CA GLN A 149 -14.59 -31.83 -20.29
C GLN A 149 -13.80 -30.65 -20.93
N ALA A 150 -13.39 -30.83 -22.20
CA ALA A 150 -12.69 -29.79 -22.95
C ALA A 150 -13.60 -28.58 -23.18
N ASP A 151 -14.87 -28.81 -23.53
CA ASP A 151 -15.83 -27.73 -23.72
C ASP A 151 -16.14 -26.97 -22.41
N SER A 152 -16.26 -27.71 -21.30
CA SER A 152 -16.45 -27.09 -20.00
C SER A 152 -15.24 -26.21 -19.61
N LEU A 153 -14.01 -26.72 -19.80
CA LEU A 153 -12.78 -25.96 -19.51
C LEU A 153 -12.69 -24.74 -20.42
N ARG A 154 -12.95 -24.89 -21.72
CA ARG A 154 -12.93 -23.75 -22.68
C ARG A 154 -13.88 -22.64 -22.27
N ARG A 155 -15.13 -22.98 -21.91
CA ARG A 155 -16.09 -21.97 -21.43
C ARG A 155 -15.58 -21.20 -20.19
N ARG A 156 -15.02 -21.93 -19.20
CA ARG A 156 -14.47 -21.31 -17.98
C ARG A 156 -13.28 -20.40 -18.29
N LEU A 157 -12.38 -20.83 -19.17
CA LEU A 157 -11.21 -20.03 -19.56
C LEU A 157 -11.62 -18.77 -20.32
N LEU A 158 -12.60 -18.85 -21.23
CA LEU A 158 -13.12 -17.70 -21.96
C LEU A 158 -13.83 -16.69 -21.03
N ASP A 159 -14.63 -17.18 -20.07
CA ASP A 159 -15.24 -16.31 -19.04
C ASP A 159 -14.18 -15.61 -18.20
N LEU A 160 -13.17 -16.34 -17.78
CA LEU A 160 -12.05 -15.80 -17.00
C LEU A 160 -11.25 -14.76 -17.80
N GLN A 161 -10.95 -15.04 -19.07
CA GLN A 161 -10.28 -14.10 -19.96
C GLN A 161 -11.08 -12.80 -20.09
N ARG A 162 -12.39 -12.90 -20.34
CA ARG A 162 -13.27 -11.74 -20.44
C ARG A 162 -13.26 -10.88 -19.19
N LYS A 163 -13.27 -11.49 -18.00
CA LYS A 163 -13.20 -10.78 -16.73
C LYS A 163 -11.88 -10.03 -16.57
N TYR A 164 -10.75 -10.68 -16.87
CA TYR A 164 -9.44 -10.01 -16.81
C TYR A 164 -9.27 -8.93 -17.87
N GLU A 165 -9.89 -9.06 -19.05
CA GLU A 165 -9.92 -7.98 -20.05
C GLU A 165 -10.71 -6.77 -19.57
N LEU A 166 -11.82 -6.99 -18.87
CA LEU A 166 -12.61 -5.92 -18.25
C LEU A 166 -11.78 -5.19 -17.17
N PHE A 167 -11.12 -5.94 -16.29
CA PHE A 167 -10.20 -5.34 -15.31
C PHE A 167 -9.07 -4.56 -15.98
N GLY A 168 -8.46 -5.10 -17.04
CA GLY A 168 -7.42 -4.41 -17.79
C GLY A 168 -7.89 -3.09 -18.38
N ARG A 169 -9.11 -3.06 -18.93
CA ARG A 169 -9.72 -1.81 -19.43
C ARG A 169 -10.01 -0.82 -18.31
N MET A 170 -10.48 -1.28 -17.16
CA MET A 170 -10.69 -0.43 -15.99
C MET A 170 -9.38 0.25 -15.56
N PHE A 171 -8.27 -0.50 -15.49
CA PHE A 171 -6.96 0.09 -15.18
C PHE A 171 -6.48 1.09 -16.24
N SER A 172 -6.82 0.88 -17.53
CA SER A 172 -6.45 1.81 -18.59
C SER A 172 -7.20 3.15 -18.51
N LEU A 173 -8.35 3.21 -17.84
CA LEU A 173 -9.08 4.45 -17.60
C LEU A 173 -8.34 5.38 -16.63
N PHE A 174 -7.57 4.81 -15.71
CA PHE A 174 -6.71 5.59 -14.79
C PHE A 174 -5.41 6.07 -15.45
N GLY A 175 -5.15 5.68 -16.71
CA GLY A 175 -4.05 6.16 -17.54
C GLY A 175 -2.66 5.89 -16.98
N THR A 176 -1.72 6.76 -17.34
CA THR A 176 -0.32 6.74 -16.87
C THR A 176 -0.16 7.10 -15.39
N ALA A 177 -1.22 7.58 -14.73
CA ALA A 177 -1.22 7.89 -13.31
C ALA A 177 -0.88 6.67 -12.41
N ILE A 178 -0.93 5.45 -12.96
CA ILE A 178 -0.62 4.21 -12.23
C ILE A 178 0.85 3.75 -12.43
N ASP A 179 1.57 4.31 -13.38
CA ASP A 179 2.95 3.92 -13.71
C ASP A 179 4.03 4.74 -12.96
N GLY A 180 3.61 5.56 -11.97
CA GLY A 180 4.49 6.38 -11.13
C GLY A 180 3.87 6.63 -9.76
N PRO A 181 4.42 7.58 -8.99
CA PRO A 181 3.78 8.07 -7.78
C PRO A 181 2.38 8.55 -8.14
N VAL A 182 1.36 7.95 -7.55
CA VAL A 182 -0.03 8.35 -7.77
C VAL A 182 -0.28 9.59 -6.93
N ASP A 183 -0.59 10.69 -7.55
CA ASP A 183 -1.13 11.85 -6.86
C ASP A 183 -2.63 11.60 -6.64
N LEU A 184 -2.99 11.15 -5.45
CA LEU A 184 -4.36 10.82 -5.09
C LEU A 184 -5.27 12.04 -5.12
N GLU A 185 -4.77 13.20 -4.74
CA GLU A 185 -5.56 14.42 -4.72
C GLU A 185 -5.88 14.86 -6.15
N ALA A 186 -4.88 14.87 -7.04
CA ALA A 186 -5.08 15.12 -8.45
C ALA A 186 -5.99 14.07 -9.11
N LEU A 187 -5.82 12.78 -8.76
CA LEU A 187 -6.66 11.71 -9.27
C LEU A 187 -8.13 11.89 -8.86
N LEU A 188 -8.39 12.12 -7.57
CA LEU A 188 -9.75 12.33 -7.06
C LEU A 188 -10.38 13.60 -7.63
N SER A 189 -9.60 14.67 -7.76
CA SER A 189 -10.07 15.94 -8.34
C SER A 189 -10.36 15.81 -9.84
N SER A 190 -9.73 14.88 -10.54
CA SER A 190 -9.95 14.64 -11.98
C SER A 190 -11.22 13.83 -12.27
N ILE A 191 -11.80 13.17 -11.27
CA ILE A 191 -13.04 12.38 -11.43
C ILE A 191 -14.24 13.33 -11.41
N PRO A 192 -14.99 13.46 -12.51
CA PRO A 192 -16.22 14.26 -12.50
C PRO A 192 -17.18 13.75 -11.41
N GLY A 193 -17.75 14.66 -10.59
CA GLY A 193 -18.63 14.30 -9.49
C GLY A 193 -19.79 13.37 -9.90
N LYS A 194 -20.36 13.58 -11.09
CA LYS A 194 -21.37 12.67 -11.67
C LYS A 194 -20.90 11.24 -11.89
N THR A 195 -19.61 11.06 -12.19
CA THR A 195 -19.02 9.72 -12.37
C THR A 195 -18.89 9.01 -11.04
N LEU A 196 -18.52 9.73 -9.99
CA LEU A 196 -18.43 9.18 -8.63
C LEU A 196 -19.82 8.77 -8.10
N GLU A 197 -20.83 9.61 -8.31
CA GLU A 197 -22.24 9.29 -7.97
C GLU A 197 -22.72 8.04 -8.69
N MET A 198 -22.43 7.91 -10.00
CA MET A 198 -22.79 6.73 -10.79
C MET A 198 -22.09 5.46 -10.28
N PHE A 199 -20.84 5.52 -9.86
CA PHE A 199 -20.14 4.38 -9.25
C PHE A 199 -20.75 4.00 -7.90
N VAL A 200 -21.07 4.96 -7.06
CA VAL A 200 -21.72 4.73 -5.77
C VAL A 200 -23.09 4.09 -5.96
N ASP A 201 -23.89 4.57 -6.89
CA ASP A 201 -25.22 4.01 -7.18
C ASP A 201 -25.12 2.61 -7.78
N MET A 202 -24.16 2.36 -8.69
CA MET A 202 -23.91 1.02 -9.23
C MET A 202 -23.47 0.05 -8.14
N ALA A 203 -22.58 0.46 -7.22
CA ALA A 203 -22.16 -0.34 -6.08
C ALA A 203 -23.35 -0.66 -5.15
N ARG A 204 -24.19 0.32 -4.85
CA ARG A 204 -25.41 0.13 -4.04
C ARG A 204 -26.39 -0.84 -4.69
N MET A 205 -26.62 -0.71 -6.01
CA MET A 205 -27.51 -1.64 -6.74
C MET A 205 -26.95 -3.08 -6.75
N THR A 206 -25.62 -3.23 -6.87
CA THR A 206 -24.99 -4.55 -6.90
C THR A 206 -25.04 -5.22 -5.53
N LEU A 207 -24.75 -4.46 -4.46
CA LEU A 207 -24.82 -4.94 -3.07
C LEU A 207 -26.28 -5.26 -2.67
N GLY A 208 -27.26 -4.44 -3.08
CA GLY A 208 -28.67 -4.69 -2.84
C GLY A 208 -29.22 -5.94 -3.54
N LYS A 209 -28.65 -6.31 -4.69
CA LYS A 209 -29.00 -7.58 -5.36
C LYS A 209 -28.41 -8.81 -4.66
N LEU A 210 -27.18 -8.70 -4.13
CA LEU A 210 -26.53 -9.78 -3.37
C LEU A 210 -27.27 -10.07 -2.05
N SER A 211 -27.73 -9.03 -1.36
CA SER A 211 -28.52 -9.16 -0.14
C SER A 211 -29.84 -9.90 -0.39
N ARG A 212 -30.57 -9.57 -1.44
CA ARG A 212 -31.85 -10.24 -1.78
C ARG A 212 -31.66 -11.68 -2.26
N SER A 213 -30.54 -12.03 -2.89
CA SER A 213 -30.25 -13.41 -3.31
C SER A 213 -29.87 -14.30 -2.11
N GLY A 214 -29.37 -13.74 -1.01
CA GLY A 214 -29.07 -14.45 0.23
C GLY A 214 -30.32 -14.83 1.02
N GLU A 215 -31.34 -13.99 1.03
CA GLU A 215 -32.61 -14.26 1.73
C GLU A 215 -33.46 -15.34 1.04
N SER A 216 -33.44 -15.40 -0.29
CA SER A 216 -34.21 -16.40 -1.05
C SER A 216 -33.70 -17.85 -0.87
N VAL A 217 -32.45 -18.05 -0.44
CA VAL A 217 -31.87 -19.38 -0.20
C VAL A 217 -32.13 -19.87 1.24
N ALA A 218 -32.38 -18.96 2.18
CA ALA A 218 -32.67 -19.30 3.56
C ALA A 218 -34.11 -19.80 3.76
N ASP A 219 -35.06 -19.30 2.96
CA ASP A 219 -36.51 -19.61 3.11
C ASP A 219 -36.93 -20.94 2.45
N SER A 220 -36.06 -21.60 1.70
CA SER A 220 -36.37 -22.90 1.04
C SER A 220 -35.92 -24.12 1.84
N LYS A 221 -35.49 -24.00 3.10
CA LYS A 221 -35.00 -25.10 3.94
C LYS A 221 -35.92 -25.51 5.09
N ASP A 222 -37.03 -24.81 5.28
CA ASP A 222 -38.01 -25.11 6.35
C ASP A 222 -39.38 -25.44 5.76
N GLU A 223 -39.50 -26.52 4.96
CA GLU A 223 -40.76 -27.24 4.77
C GLU A 223 -40.51 -28.71 5.09
N PRO A 224 -41.35 -29.32 5.94
CA PRO A 224 -41.19 -30.68 6.48
C PRO A 224 -41.48 -31.79 5.48
#